data_bb1959a97186d3a25dec9c98b611a954
#
_entry.id   bb1959a97186d3a25dec9c98b611a954
#
_cell.length_a   1.000
_cell.length_b   1.000
_cell.length_c   1.000
_cell.angle_alpha   90.00
_cell.angle_beta   90.00
_cell.angle_gamma   90.00
#
_symmetry.space_group_name_H-M   'P 1'
#
loop_
_entity.id
_entity.type
_entity.pdbx_description
1 polymer ?
#
loop_
_entity_poly.entity_id
_entity_poly.type
_entity_poly.pdbx_seq_one_letter_code
_entity_poly.pdbx_strand_id
1 'polypeptide(L)'
;MRTAAVLLALVGLAAAAGPASAQPSTAFPWPGGARAAVVLTYDDGMDTHLDHAAPDLEAAGLRGTFYVPGHSESLARRLPEWRALAARGHELGNHAIFHPCLRQNAKGERRDWVQPEYLLESYTVRRIHDEVLAMNTTLLALDGEQVRTFAYNCCDTTAGGVSYIDALRPLFLAARGGEDRLAADVRGLDPMLVPSWAATEVGGEKLIAFAREALDKGGLAVFQFHGIGGEWIPVSREAHQQLLAWLAQNRASVWTDTFRQVMAHVVAEQKRGAAQR
;
A
#
# COMPACT_ATOMS: atom_id res chain seq x y z
N MET A 1 3.96 91.22 -22.62
CA MET A 1 3.76 89.88 -23.17
C MET A 1 3.88 88.92 -21.98
N ARG A 2 2.75 88.32 -21.54
CA ARG A 2 2.71 87.39 -20.40
C ARG A 2 2.52 85.97 -20.93
N THR A 3 3.52 85.11 -20.75
CA THR A 3 3.46 83.68 -21.10
C THR A 3 2.83 82.91 -19.95
N ALA A 4 1.70 82.24 -20.24
CA ALA A 4 1.03 81.30 -19.33
C ALA A 4 1.66 79.89 -19.49
N ALA A 5 2.09 79.33 -18.36
CA ALA A 5 2.55 77.92 -18.31
C ALA A 5 1.35 77.00 -17.96
N VAL A 6 1.11 76.04 -18.79
CA VAL A 6 0.10 74.98 -18.57
C VAL A 6 0.77 73.83 -17.85
N LEU A 7 0.35 73.52 -16.63
CA LEU A 7 0.72 72.31 -15.89
C LEU A 7 -0.19 71.15 -16.34
N LEU A 8 0.35 70.10 -16.97
CA LEU A 8 -0.32 68.82 -17.18
C LEU A 8 -0.15 67.96 -15.91
N ALA A 9 -1.25 67.68 -15.24
CA ALA A 9 -1.29 66.70 -14.16
C ALA A 9 -1.45 65.27 -14.75
N LEU A 10 -0.46 64.43 -14.61
CA LEU A 10 -0.53 62.98 -14.92
C LEU A 10 -1.21 62.26 -13.74
N VAL A 11 -2.42 61.81 -13.92
CA VAL A 11 -3.12 60.90 -12.99
C VAL A 11 -2.64 59.47 -13.28
N GLY A 12 -1.77 58.95 -12.41
CA GLY A 12 -1.35 57.55 -12.47
C GLY A 12 -2.46 56.60 -11.96
N LEU A 13 -3.01 55.79 -12.86
CA LEU A 13 -3.90 54.68 -12.52
C LEU A 13 -3.09 53.57 -11.87
N ALA A 14 -3.15 53.44 -10.54
CA ALA A 14 -2.63 52.23 -9.86
C ALA A 14 -3.60 51.07 -10.08
N ALA A 15 -3.25 50.13 -10.93
CA ALA A 15 -3.96 48.86 -11.07
C ALA A 15 -3.76 48.02 -9.82
N ALA A 16 -4.81 47.90 -8.99
CA ALA A 16 -4.81 46.93 -7.88
C ALA A 16 -4.78 45.50 -8.43
N ALA A 17 -3.65 44.80 -8.28
CA ALA A 17 -3.56 43.37 -8.52
C ALA A 17 -4.44 42.67 -7.47
N GLY A 18 -5.56 42.16 -7.91
CA GLY A 18 -6.43 41.30 -7.10
C GLY A 18 -5.67 40.01 -6.69
N PRO A 19 -6.06 39.38 -5.57
CA PRO A 19 -5.42 38.15 -5.15
C PRO A 19 -5.54 37.10 -6.26
N ALA A 20 -4.40 36.58 -6.73
CA ALA A 20 -4.37 35.46 -7.64
C ALA A 20 -5.08 34.27 -6.98
N SER A 21 -6.23 33.88 -7.52
CA SER A 21 -6.91 32.65 -7.07
C SER A 21 -5.97 31.49 -7.38
N ALA A 22 -5.41 30.88 -6.33
CA ALA A 22 -4.61 29.68 -6.47
C ALA A 22 -5.49 28.60 -7.13
N GLN A 23 -5.15 28.20 -8.35
CA GLN A 23 -5.81 27.06 -8.97
C GLN A 23 -5.60 25.84 -8.06
N PRO A 24 -6.65 25.02 -7.81
CA PRO A 24 -6.50 23.86 -6.98
C PRO A 24 -5.40 22.96 -7.58
N SER A 25 -4.41 22.60 -6.76
CA SER A 25 -3.34 21.70 -7.15
C SER A 25 -3.94 20.39 -7.65
N THR A 26 -3.57 19.95 -8.84
CA THR A 26 -4.00 18.66 -9.40
C THR A 26 -3.36 17.48 -8.66
N ALA A 27 -2.31 17.74 -7.89
CA ALA A 27 -1.60 16.74 -7.09
C ALA A 27 -2.50 16.16 -5.98
N PHE A 28 -2.30 14.87 -5.67
CA PHE A 28 -2.97 14.24 -4.53
C PHE A 28 -2.42 14.82 -3.22
N PRO A 29 -3.28 15.20 -2.25
CA PRO A 29 -2.84 15.87 -1.01
C PRO A 29 -2.33 14.86 0.02
N TRP A 30 -1.08 14.47 -0.08
CA TRP A 30 -0.43 13.60 0.89
C TRP A 30 -0.17 14.32 2.23
N PRO A 31 -0.18 13.61 3.39
CA PRO A 31 0.06 14.20 4.70
C PRO A 31 1.44 14.87 4.81
N GLY A 32 1.52 15.90 5.67
CA GLY A 32 2.79 16.58 5.98
C GLY A 32 3.43 17.32 4.80
N GLY A 33 2.70 17.52 3.69
CA GLY A 33 3.24 18.14 2.47
C GLY A 33 4.08 17.17 1.63
N ALA A 34 4.04 15.87 1.91
CA ALA A 34 4.66 14.85 1.06
C ALA A 34 4.12 14.92 -0.37
N ARG A 35 4.93 14.50 -1.32
CA ARG A 35 4.58 14.50 -2.75
C ARG A 35 4.12 13.14 -3.25
N ALA A 36 4.46 12.08 -2.53
CA ALA A 36 4.05 10.70 -2.83
C ALA A 36 3.91 9.88 -1.55
N ALA A 37 3.30 8.71 -1.67
CA ALA A 37 3.34 7.71 -0.60
C ALA A 37 4.00 6.41 -1.05
N VAL A 38 4.65 5.74 -0.10
CA VAL A 38 5.24 4.42 -0.27
C VAL A 38 4.76 3.51 0.86
N VAL A 39 4.32 2.31 0.49
CA VAL A 39 3.89 1.28 1.43
C VAL A 39 4.75 0.04 1.26
N LEU A 40 5.19 -0.52 2.36
CA LEU A 40 5.99 -1.74 2.41
C LEU A 40 5.12 -2.87 2.95
N THR A 41 4.81 -3.87 2.12
CA THR A 41 3.99 -5.02 2.50
C THR A 41 4.78 -6.31 2.39
N TYR A 42 4.51 -7.25 3.31
CA TYR A 42 5.23 -8.51 3.48
C TYR A 42 4.22 -9.64 3.57
N ASP A 43 4.27 -10.60 2.63
CA ASP A 43 3.29 -11.67 2.51
C ASP A 43 3.76 -12.97 3.17
N ASP A 44 2.81 -13.87 3.48
CA ASP A 44 2.97 -15.25 3.94
C ASP A 44 3.35 -15.45 5.40
N GLY A 45 3.57 -14.38 6.17
CA GLY A 45 3.86 -14.53 7.60
C GLY A 45 5.10 -15.36 7.89
N MET A 46 6.23 -14.99 7.28
CA MET A 46 7.51 -15.70 7.36
C MET A 46 8.31 -15.38 8.62
N ASP A 47 9.24 -16.25 9.02
CA ASP A 47 10.15 -16.00 10.15
C ASP A 47 11.06 -14.79 9.87
N THR A 48 11.54 -14.62 8.63
CA THR A 48 12.36 -13.45 8.25
C THR A 48 11.66 -12.12 8.38
N HIS A 49 10.31 -12.10 8.46
CA HIS A 49 9.57 -10.88 8.77
C HIS A 49 9.82 -10.40 10.20
N LEU A 50 9.87 -11.32 11.16
CA LEU A 50 10.16 -11.03 12.56
C LEU A 50 11.65 -10.81 12.82
N ASP A 51 12.51 -11.58 12.14
CA ASP A 51 13.94 -11.62 12.40
C ASP A 51 14.73 -10.54 11.64
N HIS A 52 14.23 -10.10 10.46
CA HIS A 52 14.92 -9.15 9.60
C HIS A 52 14.06 -7.93 9.26
N ALA A 53 12.89 -8.13 8.63
CA ALA A 53 12.10 -7.02 8.09
C ALA A 53 11.66 -6.02 9.18
N ALA A 54 11.05 -6.50 10.25
CA ALA A 54 10.54 -5.63 11.32
C ALA A 54 11.66 -4.89 12.07
N PRO A 55 12.77 -5.54 12.50
CA PRO A 55 13.89 -4.82 13.11
C PRO A 55 14.51 -3.76 12.19
N ASP A 56 14.65 -4.05 10.89
CA ASP A 56 15.21 -3.10 9.93
C ASP A 56 14.26 -1.90 9.69
N LEU A 57 12.94 -2.14 9.61
CA LEU A 57 11.93 -1.08 9.55
C LEU A 57 11.98 -0.18 10.79
N GLU A 58 12.00 -0.77 11.98
CA GLU A 58 12.03 -0.05 13.25
C GLU A 58 13.30 0.79 13.39
N ALA A 59 14.47 0.24 13.01
CA ALA A 59 15.74 0.96 12.99
C ALA A 59 15.71 2.18 12.05
N ALA A 60 14.95 2.10 10.94
CA ALA A 60 14.75 3.20 10.01
C ALA A 60 13.63 4.17 10.45
N GLY A 61 12.93 3.89 11.57
CA GLY A 61 11.78 4.65 12.03
C GLY A 61 10.55 4.53 11.13
N LEU A 62 10.41 3.39 10.44
CA LEU A 62 9.34 3.08 9.51
C LEU A 62 8.41 1.99 10.07
N ARG A 63 7.25 1.84 9.45
CA ARG A 63 6.29 0.78 9.73
C ARG A 63 5.93 0.07 8.43
N GLY A 64 5.57 -1.22 8.53
CA GLY A 64 5.14 -2.05 7.41
C GLY A 64 3.84 -2.77 7.71
N THR A 65 3.28 -3.38 6.68
CA THR A 65 2.09 -4.23 6.74
C THR A 65 2.48 -5.66 6.47
N PHE A 66 2.11 -6.55 7.37
CA PHE A 66 2.39 -7.97 7.27
C PHE A 66 1.09 -8.74 6.99
N TYR A 67 0.95 -9.25 5.79
CA TYR A 67 -0.19 -10.06 5.39
C TYR A 67 0.05 -11.51 5.78
N VAL A 68 -0.64 -11.93 6.84
CA VAL A 68 -0.38 -13.22 7.49
C VAL A 68 -1.52 -14.18 7.18
N PRO A 69 -1.25 -15.33 6.54
CA PRO A 69 -2.25 -16.39 6.39
C PRO A 69 -2.40 -17.19 7.70
N GLY A 70 -3.61 -17.69 7.96
CA GLY A 70 -3.91 -18.37 9.22
C GLY A 70 -3.17 -19.68 9.40
N HIS A 71 -2.72 -20.33 8.32
CA HIS A 71 -1.93 -21.57 8.34
C HIS A 71 -0.41 -21.34 8.45
N SER A 72 0.06 -20.09 8.57
CA SER A 72 1.49 -19.79 8.70
C SER A 72 2.08 -20.52 9.92
N GLU A 73 3.13 -21.31 9.67
CA GLU A 73 3.88 -21.98 10.75
C GLU A 73 4.55 -20.98 11.70
N SER A 74 5.04 -19.86 11.18
CA SER A 74 5.62 -18.79 11.98
C SER A 74 4.56 -18.18 12.89
N LEU A 75 3.34 -17.93 12.39
CA LEU A 75 2.23 -17.44 13.22
C LEU A 75 1.93 -18.43 14.35
N ALA A 76 1.85 -19.72 14.06
CA ALA A 76 1.53 -20.75 15.04
C ALA A 76 2.62 -20.89 16.12
N ARG A 77 3.89 -20.85 15.74
CA ARG A 77 5.03 -21.04 16.66
C ARG A 77 5.41 -19.78 17.40
N ARG A 78 5.25 -18.60 16.79
CA ARG A 78 5.76 -17.30 17.25
C ARG A 78 4.65 -16.29 17.54
N LEU A 79 3.47 -16.75 17.90
CA LEU A 79 2.28 -15.92 18.14
C LEU A 79 2.53 -14.71 19.08
N PRO A 80 3.29 -14.85 20.20
CA PRO A 80 3.63 -13.69 21.04
C PRO A 80 4.44 -12.62 20.33
N GLU A 81 5.33 -13.01 19.40
CA GLU A 81 6.16 -12.08 18.64
C GLU A 81 5.34 -11.34 17.59
N TRP A 82 4.43 -12.02 16.90
CA TRP A 82 3.47 -11.39 15.99
C TRP A 82 2.55 -10.38 16.71
N ARG A 83 2.09 -10.73 17.92
CA ARG A 83 1.34 -9.78 18.76
C ARG A 83 2.19 -8.57 19.15
N ALA A 84 3.43 -8.79 19.55
CA ALA A 84 4.37 -7.72 19.89
C ALA A 84 4.69 -6.83 18.68
N LEU A 85 4.77 -7.41 17.48
CA LEU A 85 4.94 -6.68 16.22
C LEU A 85 3.82 -5.66 16.00
N ALA A 86 2.56 -6.12 16.13
CA ALA A 86 1.39 -5.23 16.04
C ALA A 86 1.42 -4.13 17.12
N ALA A 87 1.77 -4.47 18.36
CA ALA A 87 1.88 -3.51 19.47
C ALA A 87 2.94 -2.43 19.24
N ARG A 88 3.95 -2.68 18.37
CA ARG A 88 4.95 -1.70 17.95
C ARG A 88 4.51 -0.84 16.76
N GLY A 89 3.24 -0.95 16.34
CA GLY A 89 2.62 -0.11 15.34
C GLY A 89 2.71 -0.61 13.90
N HIS A 90 3.18 -1.84 13.69
CA HIS A 90 3.04 -2.49 12.39
C HIS A 90 1.61 -3.00 12.20
N GLU A 91 1.20 -3.16 10.95
CA GLU A 91 -0.12 -3.69 10.62
C GLU A 91 -0.04 -5.21 10.39
N LEU A 92 -0.97 -5.95 11.00
CA LEU A 92 -1.29 -7.32 10.60
C LEU A 92 -2.45 -7.27 9.62
N GLY A 93 -2.19 -7.54 8.35
CA GLY A 93 -3.19 -7.63 7.29
C GLY A 93 -3.67 -9.07 7.08
N ASN A 94 -4.86 -9.20 6.50
CA ASN A 94 -5.46 -10.51 6.23
C ASN A 94 -4.92 -11.10 4.91
N HIS A 95 -4.51 -12.36 4.96
CA HIS A 95 -4.06 -13.13 3.80
C HIS A 95 -4.78 -14.49 3.68
N ALA A 96 -6.08 -14.51 4.01
CA ALA A 96 -6.92 -15.70 4.14
C ALA A 96 -6.37 -16.69 5.21
N ILE A 97 -6.94 -17.88 5.32
CA ILE A 97 -6.42 -18.93 6.22
C ILE A 97 -5.45 -19.84 5.49
N PHE A 98 -5.85 -20.36 4.32
CA PHE A 98 -5.14 -21.43 3.61
C PHE A 98 -4.38 -20.96 2.38
N HIS A 99 -4.29 -19.66 2.13
CA HIS A 99 -3.60 -19.08 0.99
C HIS A 99 -4.05 -19.68 -0.35
N PRO A 100 -5.37 -19.69 -0.66
CA PRO A 100 -5.86 -20.32 -1.87
C PRO A 100 -5.47 -19.52 -3.12
N CYS A 101 -5.02 -20.24 -4.17
CA CYS A 101 -4.60 -19.65 -5.44
C CYS A 101 -5.22 -20.41 -6.63
N LEU A 102 -5.29 -19.78 -7.79
CA LEU A 102 -5.58 -20.45 -9.04
C LEU A 102 -4.42 -21.38 -9.46
N ARG A 103 -4.72 -22.47 -10.15
CA ARG A 103 -3.72 -23.41 -10.70
C ARG A 103 -2.76 -22.72 -11.67
N GLN A 104 -3.24 -21.71 -12.36
CA GLN A 104 -2.43 -20.93 -13.30
C GLN A 104 -2.59 -19.43 -13.00
N ASN A 105 -1.48 -18.68 -13.09
CA ASN A 105 -1.53 -17.24 -13.06
C ASN A 105 -2.04 -16.65 -14.39
N ALA A 106 -2.22 -15.34 -14.46
CA ALA A 106 -2.67 -14.63 -15.66
C ALA A 106 -1.70 -14.76 -16.85
N LYS A 107 -0.44 -15.17 -16.63
CA LYS A 107 0.58 -15.41 -17.66
C LYS A 107 0.56 -16.88 -18.15
N GLY A 108 -0.32 -17.73 -17.58
CA GLY A 108 -0.39 -19.15 -17.91
C GLY A 108 0.65 -20.03 -17.19
N GLU A 109 1.41 -19.49 -16.27
CA GLU A 109 2.39 -20.23 -15.48
C GLU A 109 1.68 -21.07 -14.42
N ARG A 110 2.04 -22.34 -14.34
CA ARG A 110 1.43 -23.30 -13.41
C ARG A 110 1.99 -23.15 -11.99
N ARG A 111 1.09 -23.30 -11.02
CA ARG A 111 1.39 -23.31 -9.58
C ARG A 111 1.12 -24.73 -9.03
N ASP A 112 1.99 -25.69 -9.38
CA ASP A 112 1.81 -27.09 -8.97
C ASP A 112 2.03 -27.33 -7.48
N TRP A 113 2.56 -26.33 -6.76
CA TRP A 113 2.70 -26.31 -5.31
C TRP A 113 1.37 -26.07 -4.57
N VAL A 114 0.34 -25.51 -5.22
CA VAL A 114 -0.98 -25.32 -4.60
C VAL A 114 -1.67 -26.65 -4.43
N GLN A 115 -1.99 -26.99 -3.19
CA GLN A 115 -2.71 -28.22 -2.87
C GLN A 115 -4.11 -28.22 -3.49
N PRO A 116 -4.63 -29.38 -3.94
CA PRO A 116 -5.94 -29.47 -4.61
C PRO A 116 -7.08 -28.84 -3.79
N GLU A 117 -7.04 -28.96 -2.46
CA GLU A 117 -8.03 -28.46 -1.52
C GLU A 117 -8.07 -26.93 -1.48
N TYR A 118 -6.96 -26.26 -1.86
CA TYR A 118 -6.80 -24.81 -1.81
C TYR A 118 -6.80 -24.15 -3.19
N LEU A 119 -7.20 -24.90 -4.22
CA LEU A 119 -7.38 -24.35 -5.56
C LEU A 119 -8.62 -23.47 -5.63
N LEU A 120 -8.44 -22.22 -6.01
CA LEU A 120 -9.56 -21.25 -6.17
C LEU A 120 -10.58 -21.69 -7.22
N GLU A 121 -10.20 -22.54 -8.19
CA GLU A 121 -11.14 -23.15 -9.14
C GLU A 121 -12.21 -24.01 -8.44
N SER A 122 -11.86 -24.60 -7.29
CA SER A 122 -12.78 -25.43 -6.50
C SER A 122 -13.51 -24.65 -5.39
N TYR A 123 -13.14 -23.38 -5.19
CA TYR A 123 -13.80 -22.52 -4.21
C TYR A 123 -15.09 -21.91 -4.77
N THR A 124 -16.05 -21.68 -3.88
CA THR A 124 -17.15 -20.75 -4.12
C THR A 124 -16.78 -19.39 -3.55
N VAL A 125 -17.44 -18.32 -4.03
CA VAL A 125 -17.32 -16.97 -3.43
C VAL A 125 -17.67 -17.01 -1.93
N ARG A 126 -18.64 -17.84 -1.54
CA ARG A 126 -19.01 -18.02 -0.12
C ARG A 126 -17.87 -18.62 0.70
N ARG A 127 -17.17 -19.62 0.17
CA ARG A 127 -16.07 -20.27 0.88
C ARG A 127 -14.93 -19.31 1.16
N ILE A 128 -14.46 -18.56 0.15
CA ILE A 128 -13.39 -17.59 0.36
C ILE A 128 -13.83 -16.46 1.30
N HIS A 129 -15.07 -15.98 1.21
CA HIS A 129 -15.62 -14.98 2.11
C HIS A 129 -15.58 -15.47 3.58
N ASP A 130 -16.06 -16.68 3.86
CA ASP A 130 -16.12 -17.23 5.21
C ASP A 130 -14.71 -17.48 5.78
N GLU A 131 -13.78 -17.92 4.95
CA GLU A 131 -12.37 -18.12 5.30
C GLU A 131 -11.69 -16.80 5.70
N VAL A 132 -11.88 -15.78 4.89
CA VAL A 132 -11.36 -14.43 5.13
C VAL A 132 -12.00 -13.80 6.38
N LEU A 133 -13.29 -13.99 6.60
CA LEU A 133 -13.99 -13.53 7.80
C LEU A 133 -13.44 -14.20 9.07
N ALA A 134 -13.21 -15.52 9.03
CA ALA A 134 -12.61 -16.26 10.14
C ALA A 134 -11.19 -15.75 10.44
N MET A 135 -10.40 -15.43 9.39
CA MET A 135 -9.07 -14.83 9.59
C MET A 135 -9.15 -13.43 10.19
N ASN A 136 -10.11 -12.59 9.80
CA ASN A 136 -10.34 -11.30 10.46
C ASN A 136 -10.60 -11.46 11.97
N THR A 137 -11.37 -12.47 12.36
CA THR A 137 -11.64 -12.79 13.78
C THR A 137 -10.37 -13.21 14.52
N THR A 138 -9.52 -14.01 13.87
CA THR A 138 -8.21 -14.42 14.41
C THR A 138 -7.30 -13.21 14.63
N LEU A 139 -7.17 -12.34 13.64
CA LEU A 139 -6.36 -11.14 13.74
C LEU A 139 -6.88 -10.16 14.79
N LEU A 140 -8.22 -10.02 14.91
CA LEU A 140 -8.83 -9.20 15.96
C LEU A 140 -8.44 -9.69 17.37
N ALA A 141 -8.40 -11.01 17.57
CA ALA A 141 -7.95 -11.58 18.85
C ALA A 141 -6.44 -11.39 19.11
N LEU A 142 -5.64 -11.14 18.07
CA LEU A 142 -4.21 -10.89 18.18
C LEU A 142 -3.89 -9.46 18.55
N ASP A 143 -4.49 -8.48 17.87
CA ASP A 143 -4.08 -7.07 17.91
C ASP A 143 -5.19 -6.11 18.33
N GLY A 144 -6.45 -6.57 18.43
CA GLY A 144 -7.60 -5.74 18.81
C GLY A 144 -8.11 -4.79 17.71
N GLU A 145 -7.49 -4.81 16.52
CA GLU A 145 -7.85 -3.90 15.43
C GLU A 145 -9.09 -4.39 14.68
N GLN A 146 -10.04 -3.49 14.44
CA GLN A 146 -11.28 -3.80 13.71
C GLN A 146 -11.18 -3.48 12.23
N VAL A 147 -10.46 -2.41 11.88
CA VAL A 147 -10.29 -2.00 10.49
C VAL A 147 -9.17 -2.81 9.85
N ARG A 148 -9.52 -3.60 8.85
CA ARG A 148 -8.58 -4.50 8.18
C ARG A 148 -8.31 -4.11 6.74
N THR A 149 -7.15 -4.56 6.26
CA THR A 149 -6.81 -4.62 4.84
C THR A 149 -6.55 -6.07 4.44
N PHE A 150 -6.63 -6.32 3.15
CA PHE A 150 -6.49 -7.64 2.57
C PHE A 150 -5.41 -7.64 1.48
N ALA A 151 -4.68 -8.74 1.33
CA ALA A 151 -3.90 -9.01 0.15
C ALA A 151 -4.46 -10.25 -0.56
N TYR A 152 -4.79 -10.10 -1.84
CA TYR A 152 -5.26 -11.23 -2.65
C TYR A 152 -4.14 -12.26 -2.79
N ASN A 153 -4.43 -13.51 -2.38
CA ASN A 153 -3.47 -14.61 -2.52
C ASN A 153 -3.09 -14.78 -3.99
N CYS A 154 -1.79 -14.84 -4.29
CA CYS A 154 -1.30 -14.91 -5.66
C CYS A 154 -1.81 -13.80 -6.59
N CYS A 155 -2.37 -12.72 -6.05
CA CYS A 155 -3.08 -11.66 -6.76
C CYS A 155 -4.32 -12.14 -7.52
N ASP A 156 -4.86 -13.31 -7.22
CA ASP A 156 -6.06 -13.88 -7.85
C ASP A 156 -7.32 -13.30 -7.20
N THR A 157 -8.33 -12.97 -8.03
CA THR A 157 -9.56 -12.29 -7.58
C THR A 157 -10.84 -13.06 -7.93
N THR A 158 -10.71 -14.31 -8.41
CA THR A 158 -11.84 -15.16 -8.78
C THR A 158 -11.81 -16.48 -8.02
N ALA A 159 -12.99 -16.96 -7.64
CA ALA A 159 -13.22 -18.26 -7.02
C ALA A 159 -14.29 -19.01 -7.81
N GLY A 160 -14.00 -20.22 -8.30
CA GLY A 160 -14.87 -20.95 -9.20
C GLY A 160 -15.23 -20.17 -10.48
N GLY A 161 -14.31 -19.34 -10.96
CA GLY A 161 -14.51 -18.49 -12.13
C GLY A 161 -15.34 -17.21 -11.87
N VAL A 162 -15.77 -16.95 -10.62
CA VAL A 162 -16.58 -15.77 -10.24
C VAL A 162 -15.73 -14.81 -9.42
N SER A 163 -15.76 -13.51 -9.75
CA SER A 163 -15.06 -12.48 -8.94
C SER A 163 -15.61 -12.45 -7.52
N TYR A 164 -14.71 -12.42 -6.53
CA TYR A 164 -15.09 -12.27 -5.13
C TYR A 164 -14.77 -10.90 -4.54
N ILE A 165 -14.32 -9.94 -5.35
CA ILE A 165 -13.96 -8.58 -4.92
C ILE A 165 -15.11 -7.90 -4.18
N ASP A 166 -16.31 -7.89 -4.78
CA ASP A 166 -17.46 -7.20 -4.20
C ASP A 166 -17.97 -7.89 -2.91
N ALA A 167 -17.80 -9.20 -2.80
CA ALA A 167 -18.13 -9.93 -1.58
C ALA A 167 -17.21 -9.55 -0.42
N LEU A 168 -15.95 -9.17 -0.68
CA LEU A 168 -15.00 -8.75 0.34
C LEU A 168 -15.06 -7.25 0.67
N ARG A 169 -15.62 -6.42 -0.20
CA ARG A 169 -15.70 -4.96 -0.01
C ARG A 169 -16.28 -4.52 1.34
N PRO A 170 -17.30 -5.17 1.92
CA PRO A 170 -17.80 -4.81 3.26
C PRO A 170 -16.86 -5.19 4.41
N LEU A 171 -15.88 -6.06 4.18
CA LEU A 171 -15.01 -6.61 5.22
C LEU A 171 -13.69 -5.83 5.37
N PHE A 172 -13.31 -5.04 4.36
CA PHE A 172 -12.01 -4.39 4.29
C PHE A 172 -12.09 -2.93 3.92
N LEU A 173 -11.16 -2.15 4.49
CA LEU A 173 -10.91 -0.76 4.09
C LEU A 173 -10.35 -0.70 2.66
N ALA A 174 -9.41 -1.60 2.36
CA ALA A 174 -8.75 -1.70 1.07
C ALA A 174 -8.15 -3.11 0.88
N ALA A 175 -7.88 -3.46 -0.38
CA ALA A 175 -7.22 -4.70 -0.73
C ALA A 175 -6.12 -4.47 -1.76
N ARG A 176 -4.95 -5.10 -1.55
CA ARG A 176 -3.79 -5.07 -2.43
C ARG A 176 -3.88 -6.21 -3.45
N GLY A 177 -3.79 -5.85 -4.73
CA GLY A 177 -3.61 -6.79 -5.85
C GLY A 177 -2.14 -6.85 -6.30
N GLY A 178 -1.92 -7.20 -7.55
CA GLY A 178 -0.62 -7.23 -8.23
C GLY A 178 -0.49 -6.12 -9.27
N GLU A 179 -0.20 -6.52 -10.51
CA GLU A 179 -0.03 -5.71 -11.73
C GLU A 179 1.36 -5.10 -11.93
N ASP A 180 2.31 -5.27 -11.01
CA ASP A 180 3.71 -4.84 -11.11
C ASP A 180 3.87 -3.36 -11.52
N ARG A 181 3.02 -2.49 -10.97
CA ARG A 181 3.01 -1.05 -11.23
C ARG A 181 2.64 -0.24 -9.98
N LEU A 182 2.89 1.05 -10.02
CA LEU A 182 2.40 2.00 -9.03
C LEU A 182 0.99 2.54 -9.38
N ALA A 183 0.28 3.09 -8.41
CA ALA A 183 -0.94 3.87 -8.62
C ALA A 183 -0.58 5.34 -8.88
N ALA A 184 -0.52 5.73 -10.17
CA ALA A 184 -0.28 7.12 -10.54
C ALA A 184 -1.53 7.98 -10.36
N ASP A 185 -2.71 7.47 -10.71
CA ASP A 185 -3.99 8.12 -10.41
C ASP A 185 -4.58 7.58 -9.09
N VAL A 186 -4.22 8.25 -7.99
CA VAL A 186 -4.72 7.89 -6.66
C VAL A 186 -6.17 8.34 -6.45
N ARG A 187 -6.64 9.36 -7.17
CA ARG A 187 -8.01 9.85 -7.03
C ARG A 187 -9.04 8.90 -7.62
N GLY A 188 -8.72 8.24 -8.73
CA GLY A 188 -9.55 7.25 -9.40
C GLY A 188 -9.31 5.81 -8.94
N LEU A 189 -8.41 5.59 -7.97
CA LEU A 189 -8.05 4.26 -7.52
C LEU A 189 -9.22 3.54 -6.84
N ASP A 190 -9.52 2.30 -7.27
CA ASP A 190 -10.41 1.41 -6.49
C ASP A 190 -9.65 0.89 -5.25
N PRO A 191 -10.10 1.22 -4.04
CA PRO A 191 -9.46 0.72 -2.82
C PRO A 191 -9.40 -0.81 -2.72
N MET A 192 -10.27 -1.54 -3.43
CA MET A 192 -10.24 -3.01 -3.45
C MET A 192 -9.33 -3.62 -4.51
N LEU A 193 -8.64 -2.79 -5.32
CA LEU A 193 -7.71 -3.23 -6.38
C LEU A 193 -6.47 -2.33 -6.42
N VAL A 194 -5.81 -2.17 -5.29
CA VAL A 194 -4.59 -1.35 -5.21
C VAL A 194 -3.43 -2.11 -5.84
N PRO A 195 -2.80 -1.58 -6.90
CA PRO A 195 -1.69 -2.23 -7.55
C PRO A 195 -0.46 -2.28 -6.65
N SER A 196 0.37 -3.31 -6.82
CA SER A 196 1.65 -3.46 -6.13
C SER A 196 2.69 -4.05 -7.06
N TRP A 197 3.94 -3.91 -6.68
CA TRP A 197 5.06 -4.55 -7.36
C TRP A 197 5.65 -5.68 -6.50
N ALA A 198 5.61 -6.91 -7.05
CA ALA A 198 6.23 -8.07 -6.43
C ALA A 198 7.75 -8.02 -6.65
N ALA A 199 8.47 -7.57 -5.62
CA ALA A 199 9.92 -7.46 -5.66
C ALA A 199 10.55 -8.82 -5.34
N THR A 200 11.30 -9.38 -6.30
CA THR A 200 11.98 -10.68 -6.16
C THR A 200 13.36 -10.58 -6.74
N GLU A 201 14.38 -11.02 -5.99
CA GLU A 201 15.78 -11.11 -6.42
C GLU A 201 16.32 -9.84 -7.08
N VAL A 202 15.89 -8.67 -6.59
CA VAL A 202 16.28 -7.36 -7.11
C VAL A 202 17.16 -6.61 -6.13
N GLY A 203 18.09 -5.81 -6.66
CA GLY A 203 18.98 -4.95 -5.86
C GLY A 203 18.27 -3.69 -5.35
N GLY A 204 18.87 -3.06 -4.34
CA GLY A 204 18.33 -1.86 -3.70
C GLY A 204 18.13 -0.68 -4.67
N GLU A 205 18.98 -0.51 -5.67
CA GLU A 205 18.82 0.54 -6.70
C GLU A 205 17.49 0.42 -7.43
N LYS A 206 17.07 -0.81 -7.78
CA LYS A 206 15.80 -1.05 -8.46
C LYS A 206 14.61 -0.80 -7.53
N LEU A 207 14.72 -1.18 -6.26
CA LEU A 207 13.72 -0.86 -5.24
C LEU A 207 13.57 0.66 -5.08
N ILE A 208 14.68 1.37 -4.95
CA ILE A 208 14.70 2.84 -4.83
C ILE A 208 14.14 3.50 -6.09
N ALA A 209 14.43 2.96 -7.28
CA ALA A 209 13.90 3.50 -8.54
C ALA A 209 12.37 3.47 -8.58
N PHE A 210 11.73 2.39 -8.11
CA PHE A 210 10.27 2.30 -8.02
C PHE A 210 9.68 3.31 -7.02
N ALA A 211 10.34 3.53 -5.87
CA ALA A 211 9.92 4.56 -4.92
C ALA A 211 10.09 5.99 -5.51
N ARG A 212 11.16 6.24 -6.27
CA ARG A 212 11.38 7.52 -6.98
C ARG A 212 10.32 7.76 -8.05
N GLU A 213 9.94 6.73 -8.79
CA GLU A 213 8.88 6.84 -9.80
C GLU A 213 7.56 7.32 -9.17
N ALA A 214 7.20 6.81 -7.96
CA ALA A 214 6.05 7.33 -7.24
C ALA A 214 6.22 8.80 -6.86
N LEU A 215 7.40 9.20 -6.40
CA LEU A 215 7.70 10.58 -6.05
C LEU A 215 7.60 11.52 -7.26
N ASP A 216 8.08 11.09 -8.43
CA ASP A 216 8.05 11.88 -9.65
C ASP A 216 6.61 12.04 -10.20
N LYS A 217 5.77 11.02 -10.03
CA LYS A 217 4.37 11.02 -10.47
C LYS A 217 3.39 11.56 -9.45
N GLY A 218 3.81 11.79 -8.20
CA GLY A 218 2.91 12.18 -7.11
C GLY A 218 1.96 11.06 -6.67
N GLY A 219 2.32 9.79 -6.94
CA GLY A 219 1.47 8.61 -6.80
C GLY A 219 1.72 7.81 -5.51
N LEU A 220 1.22 6.57 -5.52
CA LEU A 220 1.38 5.57 -4.48
C LEU A 220 2.16 4.37 -5.01
N ALA A 221 3.30 4.06 -4.42
CA ALA A 221 4.02 2.80 -4.64
C ALA A 221 3.73 1.82 -3.50
N VAL A 222 3.29 0.61 -3.81
CA VAL A 222 3.11 -0.48 -2.87
C VAL A 222 4.08 -1.59 -3.23
N PHE A 223 5.01 -1.88 -2.34
CA PHE A 223 5.91 -3.02 -2.48
C PHE A 223 5.26 -4.28 -1.92
N GLN A 224 5.38 -5.36 -2.64
CA GLN A 224 5.04 -6.70 -2.19
C GLN A 224 6.35 -7.49 -2.01
N PHE A 225 6.75 -7.68 -0.77
CA PHE A 225 7.87 -8.53 -0.39
C PHE A 225 7.37 -9.88 0.15
N HIS A 226 8.24 -10.88 0.07
CA HIS A 226 8.12 -12.15 0.76
C HIS A 226 9.33 -12.28 1.70
N GLY A 227 10.25 -13.21 1.47
CA GLY A 227 11.44 -13.36 2.32
C GLY A 227 12.37 -12.15 2.28
N ILE A 228 12.93 -11.76 3.43
CA ILE A 228 13.97 -10.74 3.54
C ILE A 228 15.27 -11.39 4.01
N GLY A 229 16.24 -11.50 3.10
CA GLY A 229 17.52 -12.14 3.37
C GLY A 229 17.46 -13.66 3.44
N GLY A 230 16.39 -14.28 2.96
CA GLY A 230 16.19 -15.73 2.94
C GLY A 230 14.72 -16.11 2.74
N GLU A 231 14.44 -17.40 2.85
CA GLU A 231 13.14 -18.04 2.67
C GLU A 231 12.61 -17.94 1.22
N TRP A 232 11.30 -17.87 1.03
CA TRP A 232 10.63 -17.92 -0.25
C TRP A 232 10.66 -16.57 -0.98
N ILE A 233 10.96 -16.55 -2.28
CA ILE A 233 10.95 -15.36 -3.16
C ILE A 233 11.69 -14.17 -2.51
N PRO A 234 12.97 -14.31 -2.15
CA PRO A 234 13.64 -13.33 -1.30
C PRO A 234 14.06 -12.07 -2.04
N VAL A 235 14.11 -10.99 -1.28
CA VAL A 235 14.98 -9.85 -1.52
C VAL A 235 16.13 -9.90 -0.52
N SER A 236 17.37 -9.56 -0.93
CA SER A 236 18.47 -9.55 0.03
C SER A 236 18.23 -8.51 1.13
N ARG A 237 18.69 -8.81 2.36
CA ARG A 237 18.56 -7.89 3.48
C ARG A 237 19.25 -6.55 3.21
N GLU A 238 20.40 -6.58 2.52
CA GLU A 238 21.07 -5.35 2.09
C GLU A 238 20.23 -4.50 1.15
N ALA A 239 19.60 -5.10 0.13
CA ALA A 239 18.74 -4.36 -0.80
C ALA A 239 17.54 -3.74 -0.07
N HIS A 240 16.93 -4.49 0.86
CA HIS A 240 15.87 -4.00 1.72
C HIS A 240 16.34 -2.81 2.56
N GLN A 241 17.47 -2.93 3.27
CA GLN A 241 18.04 -1.86 4.09
C GLN A 241 18.39 -0.61 3.28
N GLN A 242 18.89 -0.75 2.04
CA GLN A 242 19.13 0.38 1.14
C GLN A 242 17.85 1.15 0.82
N LEU A 243 16.74 0.45 0.53
CA LEU A 243 15.44 1.09 0.33
C LEU A 243 14.97 1.82 1.60
N LEU A 244 15.05 1.15 2.77
CA LEU A 244 14.61 1.76 4.03
C LEU A 244 15.43 3.01 4.38
N ALA A 245 16.74 2.99 4.16
CA ALA A 245 17.61 4.13 4.37
C ALA A 245 17.23 5.29 3.44
N TRP A 246 16.94 5.00 2.16
CA TRP A 246 16.50 6.01 1.22
C TRP A 246 15.15 6.64 1.63
N LEU A 247 14.18 5.83 2.04
CA LEU A 247 12.87 6.29 2.54
C LEU A 247 13.02 7.17 3.79
N ALA A 248 13.86 6.75 4.74
CA ALA A 248 14.14 7.52 5.95
C ALA A 248 14.78 8.89 5.65
N GLN A 249 15.67 8.98 4.65
CA GLN A 249 16.28 10.24 4.20
C GLN A 249 15.30 11.15 3.45
N ASN A 250 14.29 10.58 2.80
CA ASN A 250 13.33 11.32 1.97
C ASN A 250 11.96 11.53 2.62
N ARG A 251 11.85 11.36 3.94
CA ARG A 251 10.56 11.44 4.68
C ARG A 251 9.81 12.78 4.56
N ALA A 252 10.51 13.85 4.23
CA ALA A 252 9.88 15.15 3.96
C ALA A 252 9.10 15.18 2.63
N SER A 253 9.46 14.31 1.66
CA SER A 253 8.86 14.27 0.33
C SER A 253 8.06 12.99 0.07
N VAL A 254 8.32 11.94 0.83
CA VAL A 254 7.66 10.62 0.70
C VAL A 254 7.07 10.22 2.04
N TRP A 255 5.76 10.12 2.10
CA TRP A 255 5.08 9.56 3.26
C TRP A 255 5.13 8.04 3.21
N THR A 256 5.73 7.42 4.22
CA THR A 256 5.79 5.96 4.36
C THR A 256 5.08 5.54 5.65
N ASP A 257 4.05 4.71 5.50
CA ASP A 257 3.27 4.19 6.62
C ASP A 257 2.66 2.82 6.25
N THR A 258 1.91 2.21 7.15
CA THR A 258 1.18 0.96 6.90
C THR A 258 0.16 1.14 5.78
N PHE A 259 -0.17 0.05 5.09
CA PHE A 259 -1.17 0.08 4.02
C PHE A 259 -2.52 0.59 4.52
N ARG A 260 -2.93 0.18 5.73
CA ARG A 260 -4.15 0.67 6.38
C ARG A 260 -4.14 2.20 6.56
N GLN A 261 -3.06 2.79 7.06
CA GLN A 261 -2.98 4.23 7.29
C GLN A 261 -3.00 5.00 5.97
N VAL A 262 -2.23 4.55 4.99
CA VAL A 262 -2.18 5.19 3.67
C VAL A 262 -3.54 5.09 2.99
N MET A 263 -4.17 3.92 2.98
CA MET A 263 -5.48 3.75 2.34
C MET A 263 -6.62 4.42 3.10
N ALA A 264 -6.55 4.56 4.41
CA ALA A 264 -7.51 5.37 5.17
C ALA A 264 -7.47 6.84 4.73
N HIS A 265 -6.27 7.38 4.52
CA HIS A 265 -6.10 8.73 3.98
C HIS A 265 -6.64 8.82 2.54
N VAL A 266 -6.27 7.88 1.66
CA VAL A 266 -6.74 7.85 0.26
C VAL A 266 -8.27 7.85 0.18
N VAL A 267 -8.93 6.94 0.91
CA VAL A 267 -10.40 6.83 0.93
C VAL A 267 -11.06 8.10 1.47
N ALA A 268 -10.47 8.73 2.49
CA ALA A 268 -10.98 9.98 3.04
C ALA A 268 -10.89 11.14 2.04
N GLU A 269 -9.78 11.26 1.30
CA GLU A 269 -9.59 12.28 0.27
C GLU A 269 -10.50 12.07 -0.94
N GLN A 270 -10.70 10.82 -1.36
CA GLN A 270 -11.64 10.48 -2.43
C GLN A 270 -13.07 10.89 -2.06
N LYS A 271 -13.51 10.62 -0.83
CA LYS A 271 -14.83 11.04 -0.32
C LYS A 271 -14.97 12.57 -0.28
N ARG A 272 -13.93 13.28 0.17
CA ARG A 272 -13.92 14.75 0.15
C ARG A 272 -14.04 15.33 -1.25
N GLY A 273 -13.27 14.78 -2.19
CA GLY A 273 -13.33 15.20 -3.59
C GLY A 273 -14.68 14.90 -4.26
N ALA A 274 -15.36 13.80 -3.89
CA ALA A 274 -16.71 13.49 -4.38
C ALA A 274 -17.78 14.44 -3.82
N ALA A 275 -17.66 14.87 -2.56
CA ALA A 275 -18.60 15.79 -1.93
C ALA A 275 -18.48 17.25 -2.42
N GLN A 276 -17.38 17.61 -3.10
CA GLN A 276 -17.12 18.94 -3.65
C GLN A 276 -17.55 19.09 -5.13
N ARG A 277 -17.96 17.99 -5.77
CA ARG A 277 -18.51 17.96 -7.15
C ARG A 277 -20.02 17.93 -7.13
#